data_48b69dfbe6b80dc30d7e69d657eed1cd
#
_entry.id   48b69dfbe6b80dc30d7e69d657eed1cd
#
_cell.length_a   1.000
_cell.length_b   1.000
_cell.length_c   1.000
_cell.angle_alpha   90.00
_cell.angle_beta   90.00
_cell.angle_gamma   90.00
#
_symmetry.space_group_name_H-M   'P 1'
#
loop_
_entity.id
_entity.type
_entity.pdbx_description
1 polymer ?
#
loop_
_entity_poly.entity_id
_entity_poly.type
_entity_poly.pdbx_seq_one_letter_code
_entity_poly.pdbx_strand_id
1 'polypeptide(L)'
;MMFLCIVLKAVMRCRQQKIEEALEENISINNGWGPKEIITENGRVKAVVLKKCTSVFNAEKRFAPVYDENDTITIECDNVLLSIGQQIIWGNLLAGTKVELNKNGTAKADPVTYQTAEPDIFVGGDVYTGPRFAIDAIAAGKEGCVSIHRFVHKGHSLTLARDLRHFIELDKNNLDIEEYDNAKRQRPGRKSGDAASTYRDLREIFTEEQLKTEASRCLGCGATVVD
;
A
#
# COMPACT_ATOMS: atom_id res chain seq x y z
N MET A 1 -5.85 27.36 -1.40
CA MET A 1 -4.72 26.44 -1.18
C MET A 1 -4.70 25.51 -2.37
N MET A 2 -3.64 25.50 -3.16
CA MET A 2 -3.57 24.68 -4.37
C MET A 2 -2.79 23.41 -4.02
N PHE A 3 -3.40 22.26 -4.19
CA PHE A 3 -2.72 20.98 -4.07
C PHE A 3 -2.24 20.53 -5.45
N LEU A 4 -1.00 20.09 -5.51
CA LEU A 4 -0.41 19.54 -6.71
C LEU A 4 0.06 18.12 -6.43
N CYS A 5 -0.47 17.18 -7.18
CA CYS A 5 -0.03 15.78 -7.12
C CYS A 5 0.90 15.49 -8.32
N ILE A 6 2.11 15.03 -8.02
CA ILE A 6 3.10 14.68 -9.04
C ILE A 6 3.22 13.17 -9.05
N VAL A 7 2.90 12.55 -10.18
CA VAL A 7 2.87 11.10 -10.30
C VAL A 7 3.49 10.65 -11.61
N LEU A 8 4.22 9.55 -11.58
CA LEU A 8 4.58 8.82 -12.78
C LEU A 8 3.36 8.02 -13.25
N LYS A 9 2.68 8.44 -14.30
CA LYS A 9 1.40 7.89 -14.79
C LYS A 9 1.37 6.35 -14.88
N ALA A 10 2.48 5.73 -15.25
CA ALA A 10 2.58 4.27 -15.36
C ALA A 10 2.62 3.52 -14.01
N VAL A 11 2.79 4.25 -12.90
CA VAL A 11 2.88 3.68 -11.53
C VAL A 11 1.66 4.05 -10.70
N MET A 12 0.71 4.79 -11.28
CA MET A 12 -0.49 5.22 -10.59
C MET A 12 -1.40 4.01 -10.32
N ARG A 13 -1.19 3.35 -9.20
CA ARG A 13 -2.06 2.27 -8.69
C ARG A 13 -3.30 2.81 -7.98
N CYS A 14 -3.52 4.11 -8.04
CA CYS A 14 -4.73 4.74 -7.51
C CYS A 14 -5.97 4.23 -8.23
N ARG A 15 -7.02 3.95 -7.46
CA ARG A 15 -8.32 3.66 -8.06
C ARG A 15 -8.82 4.89 -8.80
N GLN A 16 -9.44 4.70 -9.95
CA GLN A 16 -10.02 5.78 -10.77
C GLN A 16 -10.84 6.77 -9.95
N GLN A 17 -11.62 6.27 -9.00
CA GLN A 17 -12.41 7.08 -8.08
C GLN A 17 -11.58 8.11 -7.29
N LYS A 18 -10.34 7.74 -6.87
CA LYS A 18 -9.48 8.67 -6.12
C LYS A 18 -8.91 9.78 -6.99
N ILE A 19 -8.73 9.51 -8.27
CA ILE A 19 -8.35 10.52 -9.24
C ILE A 19 -9.50 11.50 -9.46
N GLU A 20 -10.72 10.99 -9.63
CA GLU A 20 -11.93 11.77 -9.78
C GLU A 20 -12.15 12.68 -8.55
N GLU A 21 -12.05 12.13 -7.35
CA GLU A 21 -12.15 12.89 -6.09
C GLU A 21 -11.10 14.02 -6.01
N ALA A 22 -9.84 13.74 -6.39
CA ALA A 22 -8.79 14.76 -6.39
C ALA A 22 -9.08 15.89 -7.38
N LEU A 23 -9.56 15.57 -8.59
CA LEU A 23 -9.93 16.57 -9.60
C LEU A 23 -11.12 17.41 -9.14
N GLU A 24 -12.11 16.82 -8.47
CA GLU A 24 -13.25 17.53 -7.89
C GLU A 24 -12.83 18.50 -6.77
N GLU A 25 -11.74 18.19 -6.06
CA GLU A 25 -11.14 19.08 -5.06
C GLU A 25 -10.19 20.12 -5.68
N ASN A 26 -10.20 20.29 -7.00
CA ASN A 26 -9.31 21.18 -7.75
C ASN A 26 -7.82 20.88 -7.55
N ILE A 27 -7.48 19.59 -7.31
CA ILE A 27 -6.10 19.15 -7.23
C ILE A 27 -5.56 18.95 -8.65
N SER A 28 -4.51 19.70 -9.02
CA SER A 28 -3.84 19.50 -10.30
C SER A 28 -2.94 18.28 -10.26
N ILE A 29 -3.13 17.38 -11.23
CA ILE A 29 -2.33 16.15 -11.34
C ILE A 29 -1.35 16.30 -12.50
N ASN A 30 -0.06 16.33 -12.20
CA ASN A 30 1.01 16.43 -13.19
C ASN A 30 1.74 15.10 -13.32
N ASN A 31 1.49 14.40 -14.42
CA ASN A 31 2.08 13.09 -14.69
C ASN A 31 3.42 13.21 -15.43
N GLY A 32 4.33 12.29 -15.18
CA GLY A 32 5.59 12.16 -15.90
C GLY A 32 6.66 13.15 -15.43
N TRP A 33 6.60 13.56 -14.18
CA TRP A 33 7.59 14.42 -13.56
C TRP A 33 8.16 13.74 -12.30
N GLY A 34 9.41 14.03 -11.98
CA GLY A 34 10.07 13.62 -10.73
C GLY A 34 10.71 14.80 -10.03
N PRO A 35 10.91 14.74 -8.72
CA PRO A 35 11.54 15.82 -7.98
C PRO A 35 13.01 15.98 -8.39
N LYS A 36 13.45 17.23 -8.54
CA LYS A 36 14.83 17.60 -8.77
C LYS A 36 15.40 18.37 -7.58
N GLU A 37 14.71 19.43 -7.19
CA GLU A 37 15.20 20.35 -6.14
C GLU A 37 14.03 21.01 -5.42
N ILE A 38 14.21 21.33 -4.15
CA ILE A 38 13.29 22.17 -3.37
C ILE A 38 13.98 23.51 -3.12
N ILE A 39 13.41 24.58 -3.68
CA ILE A 39 13.91 25.95 -3.50
C ILE A 39 13.39 26.48 -2.18
N THR A 40 14.30 26.96 -1.35
CA THR A 40 13.97 27.58 -0.05
C THR A 40 14.45 29.02 0.01
N GLU A 41 13.70 29.87 0.68
CA GLU A 41 14.06 31.25 0.98
C GLU A 41 13.73 31.56 2.45
N ASN A 42 14.68 32.11 3.17
CA ASN A 42 14.53 32.42 4.61
C ASN A 42 14.07 31.21 5.45
N GLY A 43 14.54 30.00 5.14
CA GLY A 43 14.19 28.77 5.85
C GLY A 43 12.79 28.22 5.56
N ARG A 44 12.10 28.75 4.56
CA ARG A 44 10.77 28.28 4.10
C ARG A 44 10.84 27.80 2.67
N VAL A 45 9.99 26.84 2.32
CA VAL A 45 9.82 26.40 0.93
C VAL A 45 9.21 27.54 0.12
N LYS A 46 9.76 27.76 -1.07
CA LYS A 46 9.29 28.74 -2.04
C LYS A 46 8.79 28.07 -3.32
N ALA A 47 9.48 27.01 -3.76
CA ALA A 47 9.12 26.32 -4.98
C ALA A 47 9.70 24.90 -4.97
N VAL A 48 9.18 24.05 -5.85
CA VAL A 48 9.76 22.75 -6.21
C VAL A 48 10.12 22.77 -7.69
N VAL A 49 11.31 22.30 -8.02
CA VAL A 49 11.76 22.06 -9.37
C VAL A 49 11.59 20.58 -9.69
N LEU A 50 10.95 20.28 -10.80
CA LEU A 50 10.69 18.95 -11.28
C LEU A 50 11.39 18.73 -12.60
N LYS A 51 11.79 17.50 -12.87
CA LYS A 51 12.42 17.04 -14.10
C LYS A 51 11.54 16.05 -14.83
N LYS A 52 11.53 16.11 -16.16
CA LYS A 52 10.72 15.25 -17.00
C LYS A 52 11.14 13.80 -16.91
N CYS A 53 10.19 12.90 -16.66
CA CYS A 53 10.41 11.47 -16.76
C CYS A 53 10.20 11.01 -18.21
N THR A 54 11.25 10.52 -18.83
CA THR A 54 11.25 10.05 -20.23
C THR A 54 10.91 8.56 -20.32
N SER A 55 11.24 7.77 -19.31
CA SER A 55 10.87 6.36 -19.20
C SER A 55 10.68 5.98 -17.75
N VAL A 56 9.71 5.10 -17.46
CA VAL A 56 9.41 4.62 -16.10
C VAL A 56 9.96 3.23 -15.85
N PHE A 57 10.05 2.41 -16.90
CA PHE A 57 10.50 1.03 -16.81
C PHE A 57 11.69 0.79 -17.74
N ASN A 58 12.60 -0.08 -17.32
CA ASN A 58 13.69 -0.57 -18.16
C ASN A 58 13.20 -1.66 -19.15
N ALA A 59 14.13 -2.19 -19.95
CA ALA A 59 13.85 -3.25 -20.94
C ALA A 59 13.27 -4.52 -20.31
N GLU A 60 13.62 -4.83 -19.07
CA GLU A 60 13.12 -5.96 -18.29
C GLU A 60 11.79 -5.66 -17.57
N LYS A 61 11.11 -4.56 -17.91
CA LYS A 61 9.87 -4.09 -17.27
C LYS A 61 9.97 -3.86 -15.76
N ARG A 62 11.19 -3.62 -15.25
CA ARG A 62 11.41 -3.24 -13.86
C ARG A 62 11.32 -1.72 -13.73
N PHE A 63 10.80 -1.27 -12.59
CA PHE A 63 10.73 0.15 -12.27
C PHE A 63 12.14 0.73 -12.16
N ALA A 64 12.50 1.58 -13.13
CA ALA A 64 13.79 2.26 -13.24
C ALA A 64 13.61 3.57 -14.01
N PRO A 65 13.03 4.61 -13.38
CA PRO A 65 12.70 5.85 -14.06
C PRO A 65 13.95 6.57 -14.57
N VAL A 66 13.86 7.02 -15.81
CA VAL A 66 14.89 7.85 -16.46
C VAL A 66 14.34 9.27 -16.60
N TYR A 67 15.18 10.26 -16.32
CA TYR A 67 14.78 11.66 -16.33
C TYR A 67 15.65 12.48 -17.31
N ASP A 68 15.02 13.48 -17.91
CA ASP A 68 15.74 14.55 -18.61
C ASP A 68 16.03 15.67 -17.61
N GLU A 69 17.32 15.89 -17.33
CA GLU A 69 17.76 16.92 -16.38
C GLU A 69 17.60 18.35 -16.93
N ASN A 70 17.43 18.50 -18.24
CA ASN A 70 17.29 19.79 -18.92
C ASN A 70 15.82 20.21 -19.11
N ASP A 71 14.90 19.25 -19.21
CA ASP A 71 13.46 19.53 -19.28
C ASP A 71 12.88 19.62 -17.86
N THR A 72 12.74 20.84 -17.37
CA THR A 72 12.33 21.11 -15.99
C THR A 72 11.16 22.07 -15.93
N ILE A 73 10.33 21.92 -14.91
CA ILE A 73 9.31 22.90 -14.53
C ILE A 73 9.53 23.32 -13.08
N THR A 74 9.24 24.59 -12.80
CA THR A 74 9.27 25.13 -11.43
C THR A 74 7.85 25.45 -11.01
N ILE A 75 7.45 24.97 -9.83
CA ILE A 75 6.11 25.17 -9.28
C ILE A 75 6.27 25.88 -7.93
N GLU A 76 5.71 27.08 -7.82
CA GLU A 76 5.69 27.83 -6.56
C GLU A 76 4.77 27.14 -5.55
N CYS A 77 5.25 26.95 -4.34
CA CYS A 77 4.50 26.30 -3.26
C CYS A 77 5.11 26.65 -1.89
N ASP A 78 4.27 26.62 -0.86
CA ASP A 78 4.70 26.85 0.52
C ASP A 78 5.10 25.56 1.24
N ASN A 79 4.60 24.43 0.77
CA ASN A 79 4.85 23.11 1.38
C ASN A 79 5.02 22.03 0.30
N VAL A 80 5.96 21.12 0.55
CA VAL A 80 6.18 19.91 -0.26
C VAL A 80 6.04 18.68 0.63
N LEU A 81 5.12 17.78 0.27
CA LEU A 81 4.91 16.50 0.92
C LEU A 81 5.45 15.37 0.04
N LEU A 82 6.49 14.70 0.49
CA LEU A 82 7.11 13.59 -0.22
C LEU A 82 6.48 12.26 0.19
N SER A 83 5.86 11.56 -0.78
CA SER A 83 5.26 10.22 -0.61
C SER A 83 5.75 9.27 -1.70
N ILE A 84 7.06 9.30 -1.99
CA ILE A 84 7.68 8.64 -3.15
C ILE A 84 8.30 7.27 -2.84
N GLY A 85 8.00 6.69 -1.72
CA GLY A 85 8.47 5.37 -1.32
C GLY A 85 9.03 5.35 0.09
N GLN A 86 9.33 4.15 0.53
CA GLN A 86 9.88 3.87 1.85
C GLN A 86 11.00 2.83 1.70
N GLN A 87 11.96 2.89 2.60
CA GLN A 87 13.01 1.88 2.72
C GLN A 87 13.21 1.51 4.19
N ILE A 88 13.70 0.31 4.41
CA ILE A 88 14.04 -0.16 5.75
C ILE A 88 15.40 0.44 6.12
N ILE A 89 15.46 1.12 7.27
CA ILE A 89 16.70 1.64 7.84
C ILE A 89 16.92 0.96 9.18
N TRP A 90 17.81 -0.01 9.21
CA TRP A 90 18.14 -0.76 10.42
C TRP A 90 19.05 0.01 11.37
N GLY A 91 19.86 0.96 10.85
CA GLY A 91 20.92 1.58 11.64
C GLY A 91 21.81 0.53 12.31
N ASN A 92 22.00 0.66 13.60
CA ASN A 92 22.79 -0.29 14.40
C ASN A 92 21.95 -1.37 15.10
N LEU A 93 20.63 -1.43 14.83
CA LEU A 93 19.72 -2.34 15.54
C LEU A 93 20.11 -3.82 15.44
N LEU A 94 20.63 -4.24 14.30
CA LEU A 94 21.04 -5.62 14.04
C LEU A 94 22.53 -5.87 14.22
N ALA A 95 23.29 -4.86 14.67
CA ALA A 95 24.73 -5.01 14.87
C ALA A 95 25.06 -6.08 15.92
N GLY A 96 25.94 -7.02 15.57
CA GLY A 96 26.32 -8.13 16.44
C GLY A 96 25.31 -9.29 16.53
N THR A 97 24.22 -9.24 15.80
CA THR A 97 23.24 -10.34 15.70
C THR A 97 23.55 -11.24 14.49
N LYS A 98 22.94 -12.43 14.47
CA LYS A 98 23.00 -13.37 13.34
C LYS A 98 21.88 -13.16 12.33
N VAL A 99 21.12 -12.06 12.44
CA VAL A 99 20.02 -11.76 11.52
C VAL A 99 20.57 -11.53 10.12
N GLU A 100 20.11 -12.31 9.16
CA GLU A 100 20.47 -12.17 7.76
C GLU A 100 19.46 -11.26 7.03
N LEU A 101 19.97 -10.46 6.09
CA LEU A 101 19.17 -9.60 5.23
C LEU A 101 19.11 -10.11 3.80
N ASN A 102 17.97 -9.89 3.16
CA ASN A 102 17.79 -10.06 1.73
C ASN A 102 18.40 -8.87 0.97
N LYS A 103 18.55 -8.99 -0.35
CA LYS A 103 19.08 -7.91 -1.21
C LYS A 103 18.28 -6.60 -1.16
N ASN A 104 17.00 -6.68 -0.82
CA ASN A 104 16.10 -5.53 -0.68
C ASN A 104 16.07 -4.94 0.74
N GLY A 105 16.94 -5.42 1.63
CA GLY A 105 17.04 -4.95 3.01
C GLY A 105 16.02 -5.56 3.98
N THR A 106 15.14 -6.46 3.54
CA THR A 106 14.24 -7.19 4.45
C THR A 106 15.00 -8.26 5.22
N ALA A 107 14.59 -8.54 6.46
CA ALA A 107 15.18 -9.60 7.26
C ALA A 107 14.69 -10.98 6.80
N LYS A 108 15.59 -11.96 6.83
CA LYS A 108 15.22 -13.37 6.62
C LYS A 108 14.65 -13.94 7.91
N ALA A 109 13.52 -14.63 7.81
CA ALA A 109 12.89 -15.32 8.92
C ALA A 109 12.12 -16.54 8.41
N ASP A 110 11.83 -17.45 9.31
CA ASP A 110 10.97 -18.60 9.04
C ASP A 110 9.53 -18.12 8.76
N PRO A 111 8.87 -18.57 7.70
CA PRO A 111 7.57 -18.05 7.27
C PRO A 111 6.40 -18.45 8.21
N VAL A 112 6.60 -19.43 9.06
CA VAL A 112 5.58 -19.90 10.02
C VAL A 112 5.76 -19.26 11.38
N THR A 113 7.01 -19.17 11.83
CA THR A 113 7.33 -18.71 13.19
C THR A 113 7.73 -17.26 13.25
N TYR A 114 8.09 -16.65 12.11
CA TYR A 114 8.67 -15.31 12.04
C TYR A 114 10.01 -15.14 12.79
N GLN A 115 10.62 -16.26 13.19
CA GLN A 115 11.91 -16.31 13.88
C GLN A 115 13.06 -16.12 12.89
N THR A 116 14.03 -15.32 13.25
CA THR A 116 15.24 -15.10 12.45
C THR A 116 16.32 -16.16 12.77
N ALA A 117 17.50 -16.05 12.16
CA ALA A 117 18.67 -16.85 12.54
C ALA A 117 19.15 -16.54 13.95
N GLU A 118 18.79 -15.41 14.56
CA GLU A 118 18.98 -15.11 15.97
C GLU A 118 17.73 -15.58 16.73
N PRO A 119 17.82 -16.59 17.62
CA PRO A 119 16.65 -17.28 18.15
C PRO A 119 15.66 -16.43 18.96
N ASP A 120 16.11 -15.33 19.54
CA ASP A 120 15.32 -14.40 20.34
C ASP A 120 14.82 -13.18 19.53
N ILE A 121 15.10 -13.13 18.23
CA ILE A 121 14.65 -12.07 17.33
C ILE A 121 13.60 -12.59 16.35
N PHE A 122 12.43 -11.96 16.39
CA PHE A 122 11.30 -12.23 15.52
C PHE A 122 11.00 -10.98 14.70
N VAL A 123 10.62 -11.15 13.43
CA VAL A 123 10.33 -10.05 12.51
C VAL A 123 9.02 -10.26 11.79
N GLY A 124 8.29 -9.17 11.52
CA GLY A 124 7.02 -9.20 10.78
C GLY A 124 6.72 -7.85 10.15
N GLY A 125 5.68 -7.79 9.31
CA GLY A 125 5.33 -6.58 8.57
C GLY A 125 6.38 -6.20 7.53
N ASP A 126 6.51 -4.91 7.23
CA ASP A 126 7.33 -4.40 6.13
C ASP A 126 8.80 -4.76 6.21
N VAL A 127 9.34 -4.92 7.41
CA VAL A 127 10.75 -5.32 7.60
C VAL A 127 11.02 -6.78 7.22
N TYR A 128 9.96 -7.59 7.09
CA TYR A 128 10.02 -8.98 6.66
C TYR A 128 9.58 -9.18 5.21
N THR A 129 8.42 -8.62 4.83
CA THR A 129 7.82 -8.85 3.51
C THR A 129 8.15 -7.76 2.47
N GLY A 130 8.71 -6.63 2.88
CA GLY A 130 8.66 -5.38 2.15
C GLY A 130 7.29 -4.69 2.33
N PRO A 131 7.09 -3.51 1.75
CA PRO A 131 5.86 -2.74 1.91
C PRO A 131 4.60 -3.49 1.48
N ARG A 132 3.65 -3.66 2.39
CA ARG A 132 2.35 -4.31 2.19
C ARG A 132 1.23 -3.54 2.89
N PHE A 133 0.01 -4.09 2.89
CA PHE A 133 -1.11 -3.50 3.60
C PHE A 133 -0.97 -3.65 5.12
N ALA A 134 -1.53 -2.69 5.86
CA ALA A 134 -1.52 -2.72 7.33
C ALA A 134 -2.11 -4.03 7.90
N ILE A 135 -3.10 -4.62 7.22
CA ILE A 135 -3.69 -5.90 7.63
C ILE A 135 -2.68 -7.06 7.60
N ASP A 136 -1.73 -7.05 6.66
CA ASP A 136 -0.68 -8.07 6.58
C ASP A 136 0.27 -7.95 7.79
N ALA A 137 0.58 -6.71 8.19
CA ALA A 137 1.39 -6.45 9.39
C ALA A 137 0.67 -6.87 10.67
N ILE A 138 -0.64 -6.64 10.76
CA ILE A 138 -1.47 -7.10 11.90
C ILE A 138 -1.48 -8.63 11.96
N ALA A 139 -1.64 -9.31 10.83
CA ALA A 139 -1.61 -10.77 10.76
C ALA A 139 -0.24 -11.31 11.21
N ALA A 140 0.86 -10.74 10.68
CA ALA A 140 2.21 -11.11 11.09
C ALA A 140 2.44 -10.87 12.59
N GLY A 141 1.91 -9.79 13.15
CA GLY A 141 2.00 -9.49 14.59
C GLY A 141 1.27 -10.53 15.46
N LYS A 142 0.09 -10.98 15.04
CA LYS A 142 -0.67 -12.04 15.73
C LYS A 142 0.10 -13.37 15.74
N GLU A 143 0.59 -13.80 14.60
CA GLU A 143 1.34 -15.05 14.47
C GLU A 143 2.69 -14.97 15.18
N GLY A 144 3.41 -13.86 15.04
CA GLY A 144 4.67 -13.60 15.74
C GLY A 144 4.51 -13.59 17.26
N CYS A 145 3.43 -13.02 17.78
CA CYS A 145 3.11 -13.06 19.22
C CYS A 145 2.99 -14.48 19.75
N VAL A 146 2.34 -15.39 19.02
CA VAL A 146 2.26 -16.81 19.40
C VAL A 146 3.65 -17.45 19.42
N SER A 147 4.51 -17.10 18.46
CA SER A 147 5.89 -17.60 18.43
C SER A 147 6.71 -17.11 19.62
N ILE A 148 6.65 -15.82 19.91
CA ILE A 148 7.34 -15.21 21.07
C ILE A 148 6.83 -15.84 22.37
N HIS A 149 5.51 -15.96 22.53
CA HIS A 149 4.92 -16.60 23.70
C HIS A 149 5.45 -18.03 23.91
N ARG A 150 5.47 -18.83 22.85
CA ARG A 150 5.98 -20.21 22.92
C ARG A 150 7.49 -20.28 23.15
N PHE A 151 8.24 -19.33 22.60
CA PHE A 151 9.68 -19.26 22.77
C PHE A 151 10.08 -18.98 24.24
N VAL A 152 9.40 -18.05 24.90
CA VAL A 152 9.70 -17.72 26.30
C VAL A 152 9.21 -18.79 27.30
N HIS A 153 8.24 -19.61 26.89
CA HIS A 153 7.75 -20.75 27.71
C HIS A 153 8.44 -22.03 27.26
N LYS A 154 9.40 -22.46 28.04
CA LYS A 154 10.21 -23.67 27.75
C LYS A 154 9.32 -24.91 27.52
N GLY A 155 9.70 -25.74 26.54
CA GLY A 155 9.01 -26.99 26.23
C GLY A 155 7.87 -26.87 25.19
N HIS A 156 7.59 -25.66 24.68
CA HIS A 156 6.62 -25.48 23.63
C HIS A 156 7.28 -25.48 22.24
N SER A 157 6.70 -26.23 21.30
CA SER A 157 7.11 -26.18 19.89
C SER A 157 6.61 -24.91 19.24
N LEU A 158 7.46 -24.24 18.47
CA LEU A 158 7.07 -23.05 17.71
C LEU A 158 6.17 -23.39 16.51
N THR A 159 6.26 -24.61 15.98
CA THR A 159 5.59 -25.04 14.74
C THR A 159 4.39 -25.94 14.96
N LEU A 160 4.37 -26.72 16.04
CA LEU A 160 3.30 -27.68 16.29
C LEU A 160 1.95 -26.97 16.46
N ALA A 161 0.91 -27.49 15.81
CA ALA A 161 -0.45 -26.95 15.83
C ALA A 161 -0.54 -25.46 15.38
N ARG A 162 0.32 -25.05 14.46
CA ARG A 162 0.11 -23.82 13.70
C ARG A 162 -0.94 -24.05 12.63
N ASP A 163 -1.89 -23.14 12.53
CA ASP A 163 -2.87 -23.11 11.44
C ASP A 163 -2.19 -22.63 10.16
N LEU A 164 -1.69 -23.58 9.39
CA LEU A 164 -1.10 -23.32 8.08
C LEU A 164 -2.23 -23.22 7.05
N ARG A 165 -2.82 -22.05 6.93
CA ARG A 165 -3.85 -21.81 5.92
C ARG A 165 -3.25 -21.88 4.53
N HIS A 166 -3.71 -22.82 3.74
CA HIS A 166 -3.42 -22.86 2.31
C HIS A 166 -4.49 -22.05 1.58
N PHE A 167 -4.07 -20.92 1.01
CA PHE A 167 -4.94 -20.18 0.10
C PHE A 167 -4.81 -20.77 -1.31
N ILE A 168 -5.92 -21.20 -1.87
CA ILE A 168 -5.99 -21.58 -3.27
C ILE A 168 -6.26 -20.30 -4.06
N GLU A 169 -5.37 -19.95 -4.98
CA GLU A 169 -5.64 -18.86 -5.91
C GLU A 169 -6.71 -19.35 -6.91
N LEU A 170 -7.85 -18.65 -6.89
CA LEU A 170 -8.94 -18.96 -7.82
C LEU A 170 -8.53 -18.52 -9.23
N ASP A 171 -8.71 -19.42 -10.20
CA ASP A 171 -8.59 -19.06 -11.62
C ASP A 171 -9.75 -18.14 -12.01
N LYS A 172 -9.48 -16.86 -12.08
CA LYS A 172 -10.46 -15.81 -12.39
C LYS A 172 -11.08 -15.93 -13.79
N ASN A 173 -10.44 -16.70 -14.68
CA ASN A 173 -10.92 -16.89 -16.05
C ASN A 173 -11.88 -18.08 -16.18
N ASN A 174 -11.89 -19.00 -15.21
CA ASN A 174 -12.69 -20.23 -15.21
C ASN A 174 -13.62 -20.32 -13.99
N LEU A 175 -14.02 -19.19 -13.42
CA LEU A 175 -15.01 -19.20 -12.35
C LEU A 175 -16.36 -19.57 -12.94
N ASP A 176 -17.00 -20.61 -12.40
CA ASP A 176 -18.41 -20.86 -12.62
C ASP A 176 -19.23 -19.80 -11.87
N ILE A 177 -19.88 -18.94 -12.63
CA ILE A 177 -20.67 -17.82 -12.11
C ILE A 177 -22.15 -17.93 -12.48
N GLU A 178 -22.59 -19.08 -13.02
CA GLU A 178 -23.97 -19.24 -13.46
C GLU A 178 -24.98 -19.14 -12.30
N GLU A 179 -24.59 -19.57 -11.11
CA GLU A 179 -25.42 -19.50 -9.90
C GLU A 179 -25.30 -18.17 -9.14
N TYR A 180 -24.42 -17.27 -9.57
CA TYR A 180 -24.17 -16.02 -8.86
C TYR A 180 -24.90 -14.83 -9.50
N ASP A 181 -25.31 -13.89 -8.66
CA ASP A 181 -25.87 -12.62 -9.13
C ASP A 181 -24.80 -11.77 -9.82
N ASN A 182 -24.96 -11.61 -11.13
CA ASN A 182 -24.07 -10.80 -11.97
C ASN A 182 -24.47 -9.32 -12.01
N ALA A 183 -25.21 -8.82 -11.01
CA ALA A 183 -25.60 -7.43 -10.92
C ALA A 183 -24.37 -6.49 -10.93
N LYS A 184 -24.53 -5.33 -11.52
CA LYS A 184 -23.45 -4.33 -11.58
C LYS A 184 -23.12 -3.83 -10.18
N ARG A 185 -21.81 -3.60 -9.94
CA ARG A 185 -21.33 -3.01 -8.69
C ARG A 185 -22.06 -1.72 -8.37
N GLN A 186 -22.59 -1.64 -7.16
CA GLN A 186 -23.22 -0.43 -6.65
C GLN A 186 -22.16 0.59 -6.23
N ARG A 187 -22.49 1.85 -6.38
CA ARG A 187 -21.68 2.96 -5.88
C ARG A 187 -22.56 3.87 -5.03
N PRO A 188 -22.05 4.33 -3.87
CA PRO A 188 -22.79 5.30 -3.06
C PRO A 188 -22.96 6.60 -3.85
N GLY A 189 -24.05 7.28 -3.60
CA GLY A 189 -24.27 8.63 -4.09
C GLY A 189 -23.29 9.63 -3.48
N ARG A 190 -23.43 10.87 -3.90
CA ARG A 190 -22.60 11.97 -3.43
C ARG A 190 -23.45 13.15 -3.02
N LYS A 191 -23.22 13.69 -1.83
CA LYS A 191 -23.89 14.89 -1.33
C LYS A 191 -23.47 16.08 -2.19
N SER A 192 -24.40 17.01 -2.39
CA SER A 192 -24.07 18.31 -2.98
C SER A 192 -23.15 19.10 -2.05
N GLY A 193 -22.19 19.79 -2.62
CA GLY A 193 -21.26 20.64 -1.89
C GLY A 193 -20.02 20.92 -2.70
N ASP A 194 -19.27 21.93 -2.29
CA ASP A 194 -17.97 22.24 -2.87
C ASP A 194 -16.90 21.39 -2.17
N ALA A 195 -16.41 20.37 -2.86
CA ALA A 195 -15.39 19.47 -2.35
C ALA A 195 -14.09 20.21 -2.03
N ALA A 196 -13.75 21.26 -2.77
CA ALA A 196 -12.54 22.04 -2.55
C ALA A 196 -12.58 22.91 -1.30
N SER A 197 -13.77 23.24 -0.81
CA SER A 197 -13.97 24.12 0.38
C SER A 197 -14.32 23.39 1.66
N THR A 198 -14.51 22.08 1.61
CA THR A 198 -14.94 21.30 2.77
C THR A 198 -13.96 20.14 3.08
N TYR A 199 -13.74 19.88 4.36
CA TYR A 199 -13.03 18.67 4.84
C TYR A 199 -14.01 17.53 5.20
N ARG A 200 -15.30 17.66 4.92
CA ARG A 200 -16.30 16.65 5.21
C ARG A 200 -16.31 15.58 4.11
N ASP A 201 -16.55 14.34 4.50
CA ASP A 201 -16.81 13.27 3.54
C ASP A 201 -18.16 13.52 2.84
N LEU A 202 -18.12 13.77 1.56
CA LEU A 202 -19.29 14.01 0.71
C LEU A 202 -19.93 12.72 0.18
N ARG A 203 -19.37 11.55 0.48
CA ARG A 203 -19.99 10.28 0.08
C ARG A 203 -21.26 10.03 0.88
N GLU A 204 -22.29 9.58 0.19
CA GLU A 204 -23.50 9.06 0.82
C GLU A 204 -23.31 7.60 1.21
N ILE A 205 -24.15 7.11 2.10
CA ILE A 205 -24.27 5.69 2.38
C ILE A 205 -25.11 5.02 1.30
N PHE A 206 -24.97 3.72 1.14
CA PHE A 206 -25.88 2.95 0.29
C PHE A 206 -27.33 3.06 0.77
N THR A 207 -28.24 3.13 -0.19
CA THR A 207 -29.66 2.85 0.10
C THR A 207 -29.84 1.37 0.46
N GLU A 208 -30.94 1.01 1.09
CA GLU A 208 -31.23 -0.39 1.41
C GLU A 208 -31.24 -1.28 0.17
N GLU A 209 -31.77 -0.80 -0.95
CA GLU A 209 -31.79 -1.50 -2.22
C GLU A 209 -30.39 -1.71 -2.78
N GLN A 210 -29.57 -0.67 -2.78
CA GLN A 210 -28.16 -0.74 -3.20
C GLN A 210 -27.37 -1.71 -2.31
N LEU A 211 -27.62 -1.70 -1.00
CA LEU A 211 -26.96 -2.60 -0.07
C LEU A 211 -27.34 -4.06 -0.36
N LYS A 212 -28.63 -4.35 -0.56
CA LYS A 212 -29.09 -5.70 -0.92
C LYS A 212 -28.48 -6.18 -2.24
N THR A 213 -28.48 -5.32 -3.25
CA THR A 213 -27.86 -5.63 -4.57
C THR A 213 -26.37 -5.87 -4.46
N GLU A 214 -25.64 -5.08 -3.66
CA GLU A 214 -24.19 -5.30 -3.50
C GLU A 214 -23.89 -6.52 -2.64
N ALA A 215 -24.73 -6.82 -1.64
CA ALA A 215 -24.59 -8.01 -0.81
C ALA A 215 -24.87 -9.32 -1.57
N SER A 216 -25.85 -9.32 -2.51
CA SER A 216 -26.15 -10.51 -3.33
C SER A 216 -25.00 -10.91 -4.25
N ARG A 217 -24.10 -10.00 -4.56
CA ARG A 217 -22.88 -10.29 -5.36
C ARG A 217 -21.76 -10.93 -4.55
N CYS A 218 -21.93 -11.15 -3.27
CA CYS A 218 -20.92 -11.71 -2.40
C CYS A 218 -20.73 -13.20 -2.68
N LEU A 219 -19.51 -13.62 -3.01
CA LEU A 219 -19.17 -15.02 -3.26
C LEU A 219 -18.98 -15.85 -1.98
N GLY A 220 -19.13 -15.26 -0.81
CA GLY A 220 -18.98 -15.95 0.47
C GLY A 220 -17.59 -16.54 0.74
N CYS A 221 -16.56 -16.09 0.05
CA CYS A 221 -15.21 -16.68 0.04
C CYS A 221 -14.47 -16.66 1.39
N GLY A 222 -15.05 -16.10 2.44
CA GLY A 222 -14.53 -16.12 3.81
C GLY A 222 -15.53 -16.68 4.81
N ALA A 223 -16.70 -17.09 4.35
CA ALA A 223 -17.71 -17.68 5.21
C ALA A 223 -17.37 -19.15 5.49
N THR A 224 -17.14 -19.49 6.76
CA THR A 224 -17.16 -20.88 7.21
C THR A 224 -18.59 -21.20 7.62
N VAL A 225 -19.19 -22.20 6.96
CA VAL A 225 -20.40 -22.84 7.48
C VAL A 225 -19.96 -23.65 8.70
N VAL A 226 -20.41 -23.23 9.86
CA VAL A 226 -20.27 -24.04 11.08
C VAL A 226 -21.55 -24.84 11.15
N ASP A 227 -21.47 -26.15 10.86
CA ASP A 227 -22.56 -27.09 11.06
C ASP A 227 -22.79 -27.32 12.57
#